data_93b907487a40966a2cf59d1a0778c57d
#
_entry.id   93b907487a40966a2cf59d1a0778c57d
#
_cell.length_a   1.000
_cell.length_b   1.000
_cell.length_c   1.000
_cell.angle_alpha   90.00
_cell.angle_beta   90.00
_cell.angle_gamma   90.00
#
_symmetry.space_group_name_H-M   'P 1'
#
loop_
_entity.id
_entity.type
_entity.pdbx_description
1 polymer ?
#
loop_
_entity_poly.entity_id
_entity_poly.type
_entity_poly.pdbx_seq_one_letter_code
_entity_poly.pdbx_strand_id
1 'polypeptide(L)'
;MPWVSGGNITGTTGRKLRIEGININLSQDTVHSLTGTIMYRTHVQDIGWTGWKTLGQYSGTSGRAKQVEAIEIKLTGQLATFYNIYYSSHIENYGWLGWASNGQTSGSTGISYRVEALRVNLVRKGAPAPGSVANYYKNKPVYTPKPDSIRCNVSERTGKSQFYKMAYYDRHICMSGRRL
;
A
#
# COMPACT_ATOMS: atom_id res chain seq x y z
N MET A 1 23.67 -3.50 -0.33
CA MET A 1 23.37 -4.56 0.65
C MET A 1 23.54 -5.91 0.00
N PRO A 2 23.99 -6.96 0.72
CA PRO A 2 24.06 -8.30 0.18
C PRO A 2 22.65 -8.85 -0.15
N TRP A 3 22.60 -9.88 -1.01
CA TRP A 3 21.38 -10.64 -1.25
C TRP A 3 20.99 -11.42 0.00
N VAL A 4 19.69 -11.46 0.26
CA VAL A 4 19.09 -12.18 1.39
C VAL A 4 18.16 -13.25 0.84
N SER A 5 18.28 -14.48 1.32
CA SER A 5 17.45 -15.61 0.92
C SER A 5 15.97 -15.41 1.27
N GLY A 6 15.08 -16.03 0.51
CA GLY A 6 13.64 -15.96 0.73
C GLY A 6 13.24 -16.31 2.17
N GLY A 7 12.25 -15.63 2.70
CA GLY A 7 11.78 -15.74 4.09
C GLY A 7 12.54 -14.89 5.10
N ASN A 8 13.80 -14.53 4.82
CA ASN A 8 14.60 -13.69 5.70
C ASN A 8 14.30 -12.19 5.52
N ILE A 9 14.74 -11.40 6.50
CA ILE A 9 14.54 -9.95 6.52
C ILE A 9 15.62 -9.27 5.68
N THR A 10 15.19 -8.45 4.72
CA THR A 10 16.04 -7.46 4.04
C THR A 10 15.66 -6.06 4.51
N GLY A 11 16.64 -5.19 4.71
CA GLY A 11 16.45 -3.88 5.33
C GLY A 11 16.78 -3.88 6.82
N THR A 12 16.21 -2.95 7.57
CA THR A 12 16.48 -2.78 9.00
C THR A 12 15.21 -2.46 9.77
N THR A 13 15.13 -2.93 11.01
CA THR A 13 14.04 -2.58 11.93
C THR A 13 14.59 -1.74 13.09
N GLY A 14 13.80 -0.79 13.59
CA GLY A 14 14.15 0.05 14.74
C GLY A 14 15.27 1.08 14.50
N ARG A 15 15.82 1.18 13.29
CA ARG A 15 16.89 2.11 12.94
C ARG A 15 16.39 3.38 12.24
N LYS A 16 15.11 3.47 11.97
CA LYS A 16 14.48 4.60 11.24
C LYS A 16 15.11 4.87 9.86
N LEU A 17 15.64 3.81 9.22
CA LEU A 17 16.23 3.90 7.89
C LEU A 17 15.20 3.48 6.85
N ARG A 18 14.99 4.32 5.83
CA ARG A 18 14.09 4.04 4.71
C ARG A 18 14.73 3.08 3.70
N ILE A 19 13.90 2.31 3.03
CA ILE A 19 14.24 1.69 1.76
C ILE A 19 13.98 2.71 0.65
N GLU A 20 14.94 2.91 -0.26
CA GLU A 20 14.78 3.76 -1.45
C GLU A 20 14.46 2.96 -2.71
N GLY A 21 14.73 1.66 -2.71
CA GLY A 21 14.40 0.74 -3.79
C GLY A 21 14.83 -0.69 -3.50
N ILE A 22 14.37 -1.60 -4.32
CA ILE A 22 14.58 -3.04 -4.18
C ILE A 22 14.97 -3.69 -5.49
N ASN A 23 15.73 -4.79 -5.38
CA ASN A 23 15.91 -5.78 -6.42
C ASN A 23 15.41 -7.11 -5.88
N ILE A 24 14.66 -7.87 -6.69
CA ILE A 24 14.23 -9.23 -6.34
C ILE A 24 14.68 -10.17 -7.46
N ASN A 25 15.22 -11.31 -7.07
CA ASN A 25 15.62 -12.36 -8.01
C ASN A 25 15.07 -13.71 -7.56
N LEU A 26 15.01 -14.66 -8.47
CA LEU A 26 14.71 -16.06 -8.20
C LEU A 26 16.01 -16.85 -8.39
N SER A 27 16.37 -17.70 -7.41
CA SER A 27 17.49 -18.62 -7.61
C SER A 27 17.11 -19.67 -8.66
N GLN A 28 18.08 -20.04 -9.49
CA GLN A 28 17.86 -21.00 -10.55
C GLN A 28 17.45 -22.39 -10.05
N ASP A 29 17.90 -22.78 -8.87
CA ASP A 29 17.57 -24.08 -8.25
C ASP A 29 16.08 -24.23 -7.93
N THR A 30 15.36 -23.14 -7.80
CA THR A 30 13.94 -23.16 -7.43
C THR A 30 13.02 -23.34 -8.66
N VAL A 31 13.51 -23.06 -9.87
CA VAL A 31 12.64 -22.87 -11.06
C VAL A 31 13.14 -23.57 -12.34
N HIS A 32 14.01 -24.56 -12.21
CA HIS A 32 14.75 -25.21 -13.32
C HIS A 32 13.90 -25.70 -14.50
N SER A 33 12.58 -25.78 -14.39
CA SER A 33 11.71 -26.27 -15.46
C SER A 33 10.40 -25.52 -15.63
N LEU A 34 10.15 -24.45 -14.85
CA LEU A 34 8.91 -23.71 -14.91
C LEU A 34 9.06 -22.41 -15.71
N THR A 35 8.13 -22.17 -16.63
CA THR A 35 8.06 -20.87 -17.32
C THR A 35 7.45 -19.79 -16.43
N GLY A 36 7.79 -18.55 -16.71
CA GLY A 36 7.28 -17.39 -15.99
C GLY A 36 8.39 -16.61 -15.28
N THR A 37 7.99 -15.59 -14.57
CA THR A 37 8.91 -14.69 -13.86
C THR A 37 8.25 -14.08 -12.64
N ILE A 38 9.07 -13.46 -11.80
CA ILE A 38 8.63 -12.55 -10.75
C ILE A 38 8.55 -11.12 -11.32
N MET A 39 7.47 -10.45 -11.03
CA MET A 39 7.28 -9.03 -11.34
C MET A 39 7.01 -8.26 -10.05
N TYR A 40 7.60 -7.09 -9.92
CA TYR A 40 7.42 -6.23 -8.75
C TYR A 40 7.48 -4.76 -9.11
N ARG A 41 6.88 -3.93 -8.25
CA ARG A 41 6.94 -2.47 -8.32
C ARG A 41 6.88 -1.86 -6.94
N THR A 42 7.33 -0.61 -6.82
CA THR A 42 7.32 0.15 -5.58
C THR A 42 6.50 1.43 -5.73
N HIS A 43 5.79 1.79 -4.69
CA HIS A 43 5.23 3.14 -4.53
C HIS A 43 6.28 3.99 -3.83
N VAL A 44 6.68 5.07 -4.48
CA VAL A 44 7.74 5.97 -4.00
C VAL A 44 7.14 7.33 -3.66
N GLN A 45 7.57 7.88 -2.56
CA GLN A 45 7.17 9.20 -2.08
C GLN A 45 7.26 10.26 -3.20
N ASP A 46 6.20 11.05 -3.39
CA ASP A 46 6.05 12.13 -4.36
C ASP A 46 6.19 11.70 -5.84
N ILE A 47 6.31 10.40 -6.12
CA ILE A 47 6.41 9.84 -7.48
C ILE A 47 5.21 8.92 -7.75
N GLY A 48 4.75 8.18 -6.76
CA GLY A 48 3.72 7.16 -6.92
C GLY A 48 4.30 5.81 -7.35
N TRP A 49 3.48 4.99 -8.03
CA TRP A 49 3.88 3.67 -8.49
C TRP A 49 4.90 3.75 -9.62
N THR A 50 6.03 3.06 -9.44
CA THR A 50 6.97 2.80 -10.54
C THR A 50 6.39 1.81 -11.55
N GLY A 51 6.96 1.75 -12.75
CA GLY A 51 6.66 0.67 -13.69
C GLY A 51 7.05 -0.71 -13.14
N TRP A 52 6.35 -1.76 -13.57
CA TRP A 52 6.69 -3.14 -13.23
C TRP A 52 8.11 -3.51 -13.67
N LYS A 53 8.85 -4.15 -12.77
CA LYS A 53 10.20 -4.66 -12.96
C LYS A 53 10.20 -6.18 -12.88
N THR A 54 11.20 -6.80 -13.48
CA THR A 54 11.40 -8.26 -13.44
C THR A 54 12.79 -8.58 -12.91
N LEU A 55 13.03 -9.83 -12.60
CA LEU A 55 14.30 -10.46 -12.17
C LEU A 55 15.50 -9.51 -12.13
N GLY A 56 15.92 -9.11 -10.92
CA GLY A 56 17.11 -8.31 -10.69
C GLY A 56 17.08 -6.86 -11.14
N GLN A 57 16.00 -6.40 -11.80
CA GLN A 57 15.86 -4.99 -12.16
C GLN A 57 15.56 -4.14 -10.94
N TYR A 58 16.12 -2.94 -10.87
CA TYR A 58 15.91 -2.04 -9.74
C TYR A 58 14.54 -1.37 -9.82
N SER A 59 13.77 -1.40 -8.72
CA SER A 59 12.52 -0.68 -8.54
C SER A 59 12.65 0.27 -7.36
N GLY A 60 12.45 1.56 -7.61
CA GLY A 60 12.62 2.63 -6.63
C GLY A 60 13.46 3.78 -7.14
N THR A 61 14.09 4.51 -6.23
CA THR A 61 15.02 5.61 -6.51
C THR A 61 16.35 5.38 -5.78
N SER A 62 17.45 5.87 -6.35
CA SER A 62 18.77 5.81 -5.73
C SER A 62 19.32 7.20 -5.50
N GLY A 63 19.78 7.48 -4.27
CA GLY A 63 20.41 8.75 -3.91
C GLY A 63 19.49 9.99 -3.98
N ARG A 64 18.16 9.78 -4.09
CA ARG A 64 17.17 10.86 -4.22
C ARG A 64 16.45 11.19 -2.92
N ALA A 65 16.82 10.51 -1.84
CA ALA A 65 16.20 10.65 -0.53
C ALA A 65 14.66 10.41 -0.52
N LYS A 66 14.14 9.68 -1.53
CA LYS A 66 12.73 9.33 -1.65
C LYS A 66 12.49 7.93 -1.09
N GLN A 67 11.59 7.83 -0.15
CA GLN A 67 11.27 6.55 0.51
C GLN A 67 10.33 5.69 -0.33
N VAL A 68 10.49 4.39 -0.26
CA VAL A 68 9.47 3.42 -0.66
C VAL A 68 8.40 3.37 0.44
N GLU A 69 7.14 3.46 0.04
CA GLU A 69 5.98 3.46 0.94
C GLU A 69 5.17 2.18 0.83
N ALA A 70 5.10 1.59 -0.37
CA ALA A 70 4.43 0.33 -0.60
C ALA A 70 5.11 -0.49 -1.71
N ILE A 71 4.82 -1.78 -1.73
CA ILE A 71 5.41 -2.76 -2.64
C ILE A 71 4.30 -3.69 -3.13
N GLU A 72 4.35 -4.05 -4.41
CA GLU A 72 3.56 -5.12 -5.00
C GLU A 72 4.47 -6.12 -5.69
N ILE A 73 4.20 -7.42 -5.49
CA ILE A 73 4.98 -8.52 -6.07
C ILE A 73 4.01 -9.57 -6.59
N LYS A 74 4.23 -10.06 -7.81
CA LYS A 74 3.45 -11.14 -8.40
C LYS A 74 4.32 -12.09 -9.22
N LEU A 75 3.83 -13.28 -9.44
CA LEU A 75 4.39 -14.27 -10.34
C LEU A 75 3.62 -14.27 -11.66
N THR A 76 4.25 -14.79 -12.72
CA THR A 76 3.62 -15.02 -14.02
C THR A 76 3.89 -16.45 -14.50
N GLY A 77 3.21 -16.87 -15.58
CA GLY A 77 3.40 -18.20 -16.20
C GLY A 77 3.16 -19.35 -15.23
N GLN A 78 3.86 -20.46 -15.46
CA GLN A 78 3.75 -21.66 -14.64
C GLN A 78 4.14 -21.44 -13.18
N LEU A 79 5.05 -20.50 -12.89
CA LEU A 79 5.36 -20.13 -11.52
C LEU A 79 4.11 -19.70 -10.75
N ALA A 80 3.24 -18.89 -11.36
CA ALA A 80 1.98 -18.46 -10.75
C ALA A 80 0.97 -19.61 -10.60
N THR A 81 1.09 -20.68 -11.40
CA THR A 81 0.24 -21.86 -11.28
C THR A 81 0.61 -22.72 -10.07
N PHE A 82 1.90 -22.90 -9.81
CA PHE A 82 2.38 -23.81 -8.76
C PHE A 82 2.72 -23.13 -7.43
N TYR A 83 2.92 -21.81 -7.42
CA TYR A 83 3.34 -21.07 -6.24
C TYR A 83 2.46 -19.83 -5.97
N ASN A 84 2.40 -19.45 -4.71
CA ASN A 84 2.03 -18.13 -4.25
C ASN A 84 3.29 -17.38 -3.81
N ILE A 85 3.36 -16.09 -4.11
CA ILE A 85 4.38 -15.21 -3.55
C ILE A 85 3.77 -14.41 -2.42
N TYR A 86 4.32 -14.56 -1.21
CA TYR A 86 3.92 -13.80 -0.03
C TYR A 86 5.00 -12.79 0.33
N TYR A 87 4.60 -11.63 0.79
CA TYR A 87 5.52 -10.58 1.25
C TYR A 87 4.90 -9.75 2.36
N SER A 88 5.76 -9.30 3.27
CA SER A 88 5.37 -8.49 4.42
C SER A 88 6.35 -7.34 4.59
N SER A 89 5.84 -6.14 4.73
CA SER A 89 6.62 -4.92 4.94
C SER A 89 6.63 -4.53 6.41
N HIS A 90 7.79 -4.11 6.91
CA HIS A 90 7.92 -3.36 8.15
C HIS A 90 7.84 -1.88 7.81
N ILE A 91 6.85 -1.19 8.34
CA ILE A 91 6.66 0.23 8.06
C ILE A 91 6.80 1.08 9.32
N GLU A 92 7.17 2.34 9.12
CA GLU A 92 7.25 3.33 10.17
C GLU A 92 5.95 3.38 11.01
N ASN A 93 6.10 3.49 12.31
CA ASN A 93 5.03 3.59 13.32
C ASN A 93 4.11 2.36 13.50
N TYR A 94 4.15 1.37 12.59
CA TYR A 94 3.30 0.18 12.67
C TYR A 94 4.09 -1.12 12.87
N GLY A 95 5.38 -1.14 12.52
CA GLY A 95 6.15 -2.38 12.54
C GLY A 95 5.78 -3.31 11.39
N TRP A 96 5.86 -4.62 11.62
CA TRP A 96 5.53 -5.63 10.63
C TRP A 96 4.02 -5.66 10.36
N LEU A 97 3.66 -5.52 9.10
CA LEU A 97 2.31 -5.75 8.61
C LEU A 97 2.06 -7.25 8.39
N GLY A 98 0.80 -7.62 8.17
CA GLY A 98 0.46 -8.95 7.71
C GLY A 98 1.05 -9.27 6.33
N TRP A 99 0.91 -10.54 5.90
CA TRP A 99 1.40 -11.00 4.61
C TRP A 99 0.43 -10.65 3.49
N ALA A 100 0.87 -9.84 2.54
CA ALA A 100 0.25 -9.66 1.25
C ALA A 100 0.66 -10.79 0.31
N SER A 101 -0.09 -11.02 -0.77
CA SER A 101 0.22 -12.05 -1.75
C SER A 101 -0.17 -11.66 -3.17
N ASN A 102 0.53 -12.22 -4.15
CA ASN A 102 0.13 -12.29 -5.56
C ASN A 102 -0.36 -10.96 -6.16
N GLY A 103 0.37 -9.87 -5.93
CA GLY A 103 0.07 -8.54 -6.46
C GLY A 103 -0.73 -7.64 -5.53
N GLN A 104 -1.08 -8.08 -4.32
CA GLN A 104 -1.66 -7.20 -3.31
C GLN A 104 -0.66 -6.14 -2.85
N THR A 105 -1.11 -4.98 -2.47
CA THR A 105 -0.24 -3.91 -1.96
C THR A 105 0.20 -4.18 -0.52
N SER A 106 1.50 -4.24 -0.23
CA SER A 106 2.06 -4.29 1.13
C SER A 106 2.75 -2.98 1.45
N GLY A 107 2.43 -2.38 2.59
CA GLY A 107 2.98 -1.09 2.99
C GLY A 107 1.91 -0.04 3.25
N SER A 108 2.16 1.19 2.84
CA SER A 108 1.21 2.29 3.01
C SER A 108 1.12 3.17 1.77
N THR A 109 -0.01 3.85 1.57
CA THR A 109 -0.10 4.97 0.61
C THR A 109 -0.92 6.12 1.20
N GLY A 110 -0.56 7.36 0.82
CA GLY A 110 -1.27 8.56 1.24
C GLY A 110 -1.11 8.95 2.73
N ILE A 111 -0.25 8.25 3.47
CA ILE A 111 0.09 8.55 4.87
C ILE A 111 1.59 8.74 5.09
N SER A 112 2.38 8.66 4.02
CA SER A 112 3.83 8.94 4.00
C SER A 112 4.66 8.11 4.98
N TYR A 113 4.27 6.87 5.30
CA TYR A 113 5.06 5.98 6.14
C TYR A 113 5.98 5.11 5.30
N ARG A 114 7.28 5.24 5.58
CA ARG A 114 8.33 4.52 4.84
C ARG A 114 8.34 3.03 5.16
N VAL A 115 8.70 2.24 4.17
CA VAL A 115 9.12 0.86 4.37
C VAL A 115 10.56 0.85 4.87
N GLU A 116 10.82 0.11 5.94
CA GLU A 116 12.13 -0.02 6.59
C GLU A 116 12.75 -1.41 6.37
N ALA A 117 11.89 -2.43 6.26
CA ALA A 117 12.31 -3.80 5.97
C ALA A 117 11.23 -4.57 5.20
N LEU A 118 11.65 -5.63 4.53
CA LEU A 118 10.80 -6.50 3.72
C LEU A 118 11.15 -7.96 3.97
N ARG A 119 10.15 -8.83 3.95
CA ARG A 119 10.27 -10.28 3.84
C ARG A 119 9.51 -10.75 2.61
N VAL A 120 10.10 -11.66 1.85
CA VAL A 120 9.46 -12.26 0.67
C VAL A 120 9.59 -13.76 0.75
N ASN A 121 8.52 -14.51 0.54
CA ASN A 121 8.52 -15.97 0.60
C ASN A 121 7.73 -16.58 -0.56
N LEU A 122 8.32 -17.59 -1.19
CA LEU A 122 7.70 -18.38 -2.24
C LEU A 122 7.10 -19.65 -1.60
N VAL A 123 5.81 -19.85 -1.74
CA VAL A 123 5.07 -20.94 -1.08
C VAL A 123 4.32 -21.74 -2.13
N ARG A 124 4.40 -23.07 -2.09
CA ARG A 124 3.61 -23.94 -2.99
C ARG A 124 2.13 -23.69 -2.84
N LYS A 125 1.39 -23.74 -3.93
CA LYS A 125 -0.09 -23.72 -3.90
C LYS A 125 -0.62 -24.83 -2.99
N GLY A 126 -1.62 -24.49 -2.17
CA GLY A 126 -2.18 -25.40 -1.18
C GLY A 126 -1.46 -25.42 0.18
N ALA A 127 -0.23 -24.94 0.27
CA ALA A 127 0.44 -24.77 1.56
C ALA A 127 -0.03 -23.47 2.26
N PRO A 128 -0.01 -23.45 3.61
CA PRO A 128 -0.46 -22.29 4.36
C PRO A 128 0.41 -21.05 4.14
N ALA A 129 -0.17 -19.87 4.31
CA ALA A 129 0.56 -18.61 4.32
C ALA A 129 1.61 -18.60 5.47
N PRO A 130 2.73 -17.86 5.32
CA PRO A 130 3.78 -17.80 6.34
C PRO A 130 3.37 -17.15 7.67
N GLY A 131 2.16 -16.61 7.75
CA GLY A 131 1.59 -15.98 8.93
C GLY A 131 0.28 -15.26 8.62
N SER A 132 -0.16 -14.37 9.51
CA SER A 132 -1.40 -13.63 9.34
C SER A 132 -1.42 -12.84 8.03
N VAL A 133 -2.49 -13.00 7.27
CA VAL A 133 -2.77 -12.26 6.04
C VAL A 133 -3.69 -11.05 6.26
N ALA A 134 -3.97 -10.68 7.50
CA ALA A 134 -4.74 -9.49 7.83
C ALA A 134 -3.83 -8.26 7.92
N ASN A 135 -4.38 -7.08 7.66
CA ASN A 135 -3.69 -5.80 7.87
C ASN A 135 -2.33 -5.64 7.13
N TYR A 136 -2.21 -6.19 5.94
CA TYR A 136 -1.00 -6.09 5.10
C TYR A 136 -0.80 -4.72 4.44
N TYR A 137 -1.79 -3.83 4.54
CA TYR A 137 -1.79 -2.52 3.91
C TYR A 137 -2.42 -1.46 4.81
N LYS A 138 -1.89 -0.24 4.76
CA LYS A 138 -2.40 0.96 5.41
C LYS A 138 -2.59 2.07 4.40
N ASN A 139 -3.74 2.72 4.45
CA ASN A 139 -4.04 3.89 3.63
C ASN A 139 -4.57 5.02 4.50
N LYS A 140 -4.62 6.21 3.94
CA LYS A 140 -5.31 7.33 4.58
C LYS A 140 -6.77 6.91 4.82
N PRO A 141 -7.27 7.03 6.06
CA PRO A 141 -8.67 6.74 6.32
C PRO A 141 -9.56 7.58 5.40
N VAL A 142 -10.46 6.92 4.69
CA VAL A 142 -11.53 7.64 3.97
C VAL A 142 -12.47 8.17 5.04
N TYR A 143 -12.55 9.49 5.17
CA TYR A 143 -13.53 10.10 6.05
C TYR A 143 -14.93 9.81 5.48
N THR A 144 -15.65 8.93 6.14
CA THR A 144 -17.08 8.74 5.91
C THR A 144 -17.82 9.63 6.94
N PRO A 145 -18.49 10.70 6.51
CA PRO A 145 -19.28 11.51 7.42
C PRO A 145 -20.32 10.61 8.10
N LYS A 146 -20.44 10.71 9.42
CA LYS A 146 -21.57 10.07 10.10
C LYS A 146 -22.84 10.74 9.58
N PRO A 147 -23.91 9.98 9.28
CA PRO A 147 -25.19 10.55 8.84
C PRO A 147 -25.71 11.63 9.77
N ASP A 148 -25.42 11.53 11.08
CA ASP A 148 -25.87 12.46 12.11
C ASP A 148 -24.99 13.73 12.26
N SER A 149 -23.96 13.89 11.44
CA SER A 149 -23.07 15.05 11.50
C SER A 149 -23.60 16.28 10.73
N ILE A 150 -24.70 16.10 10.00
CA ILE A 150 -25.37 17.19 9.28
C ILE A 150 -26.47 17.74 10.17
N ARG A 151 -26.17 18.78 10.93
CA ARG A 151 -27.18 19.57 11.65
C ARG A 151 -27.43 20.85 10.89
N CYS A 152 -28.58 20.96 10.23
CA CYS A 152 -29.05 22.22 9.66
C CYS A 152 -29.97 22.90 10.67
N ASN A 153 -29.51 23.97 11.31
CA ASN A 153 -30.39 24.85 12.08
C ASN A 153 -30.98 25.91 11.13
N VAL A 154 -32.27 25.82 10.92
CA VAL A 154 -33.02 26.87 10.25
C VAL A 154 -33.70 27.72 11.33
N SER A 155 -33.23 28.93 11.55
CA SER A 155 -33.93 29.88 12.40
C SER A 155 -34.93 30.67 11.54
N GLU A 156 -36.21 30.44 11.71
CA GLU A 156 -37.24 31.27 11.13
C GLU A 156 -37.35 32.58 11.92
N ARG A 157 -37.03 33.70 11.27
CA ARG A 157 -37.46 35.02 11.75
C ARG A 157 -38.75 35.38 10.99
N THR A 158 -39.80 35.57 11.74
CA THR A 158 -41.07 36.04 11.23
C THR A 158 -40.91 37.37 10.47
N GLY A 159 -41.26 37.40 9.19
CA GLY A 159 -41.65 38.61 8.49
C GLY A 159 -40.71 39.19 7.44
N LYS A 160 -39.56 38.61 7.07
CA LYS A 160 -38.79 39.05 5.88
C LYS A 160 -38.11 37.89 5.18
N SER A 161 -38.16 37.88 3.85
CA SER A 161 -37.45 36.88 3.05
C SER A 161 -35.95 36.96 3.31
N GLN A 162 -35.39 35.91 3.81
CA GLN A 162 -33.94 35.81 4.03
C GLN A 162 -33.33 34.89 2.98
N PHE A 163 -32.27 35.38 2.34
CA PHE A 163 -31.41 34.57 1.51
C PHE A 163 -30.56 33.68 2.44
N TYR A 164 -30.63 32.38 2.27
CA TYR A 164 -29.77 31.46 2.99
C TYR A 164 -28.45 31.33 2.26
N LYS A 165 -27.38 31.53 2.97
CA LYS A 165 -26.01 31.35 2.46
C LYS A 165 -25.66 29.89 2.44
N MET A 166 -25.26 29.36 1.30
CA MET A 166 -24.66 28.03 1.24
C MET A 166 -23.34 28.04 2.00
N ALA A 167 -23.23 27.21 2.98
CA ALA A 167 -21.94 26.92 3.64
C ALA A 167 -21.39 25.60 3.10
N TYR A 168 -20.22 25.67 2.50
CA TYR A 168 -19.45 24.48 2.13
C TYR A 168 -18.55 24.16 3.32
N TYR A 169 -18.81 23.05 3.97
CA TYR A 169 -17.87 22.43 4.86
C TYR A 169 -17.46 21.09 4.25
N ASP A 170 -16.22 21.01 3.85
CA ASP A 170 -15.59 19.78 3.37
C ASP A 170 -16.36 18.99 2.30
N ARG A 171 -16.78 19.71 1.21
CA ARG A 171 -17.52 19.21 0.05
C ARG A 171 -18.95 18.71 0.30
N HIS A 172 -19.58 19.04 1.42
CA HIS A 172 -20.98 18.73 1.66
C HIS A 172 -21.82 20.01 1.62
N ILE A 173 -22.89 19.96 0.82
CA ILE A 173 -23.76 21.10 0.58
C ILE A 173 -24.94 21.03 1.55
N CYS A 174 -25.07 22.00 2.45
CA CYS A 174 -26.35 22.27 3.08
C CYS A 174 -27.16 23.23 2.20
N MET A 175 -28.20 22.73 1.56
CA MET A 175 -29.12 23.57 0.78
C MET A 175 -30.17 24.19 1.70
N SER A 176 -30.25 25.50 1.71
CA SER A 176 -31.34 26.22 2.31
C SER A 176 -32.43 26.46 1.24
N GLY A 177 -33.63 26.03 1.53
CA GLY A 177 -34.78 26.24 0.65
C GLY A 177 -35.34 27.64 0.74
N ARG A 178 -35.76 28.16 -0.40
CA ARG A 178 -36.62 29.37 -0.50
C ARG A 178 -38.06 28.91 -0.30
N ARG A 179 -38.80 29.51 0.65
CA ARG A 179 -40.26 29.54 0.52
C ARG A 179 -40.63 30.76 -0.29
N LEU A 180 -41.43 30.56 -1.32
CA LEU A 180 -42.12 31.59 -2.06
C LEU A 180 -43.21 32.20 -1.18
#